data_17ecdf27dd03d183e2e2b0053e4e077e
#
_entry.id   17ecdf27dd03d183e2e2b0053e4e077e
#
_cell.length_a   1.000
_cell.length_b   1.000
_cell.length_c   1.000
_cell.angle_alpha   90.00
_cell.angle_beta   90.00
_cell.angle_gamma   90.00
#
_symmetry.space_group_name_H-M   'P 1'
#
loop_
_entity.id
_entity.type
_entity.pdbx_description
1 polymer ?
#
loop_
_entity_poly.entity_id
_entity_poly.type
_entity_poly.pdbx_seq_one_letter_code
_entity_poly.pdbx_strand_id
1 'polypeptide(L)'
;MLDLLIRGALVVDPLNHIHSKKDIAVIDGKISDINDEIVLPAKKVIDAEGKVVIPGIIDMHTHMRTVLGHKHAQRMIALAGVCTTLDMAGPLEDILTSI
;
A
#
# COMPACT_ATOMS: atom_id res chain seq x y z
N MET A 1 9.28 -18.45 -6.90
CA MET A 1 8.50 -17.55 -7.79
C MET A 1 7.92 -16.41 -6.98
N LEU A 2 8.06 -15.21 -7.46
CA LEU A 2 7.45 -14.03 -6.83
C LEU A 2 5.93 -14.08 -6.94
N ASP A 3 5.23 -13.55 -5.94
CA ASP A 3 3.78 -13.37 -6.06
C ASP A 3 3.45 -12.17 -6.94
N LEU A 4 4.25 -11.11 -6.84
CA LEU A 4 4.09 -9.89 -7.62
C LEU A 4 5.45 -9.27 -7.93
N LEU A 5 5.60 -8.79 -9.14
CA LEU A 5 6.72 -7.96 -9.56
C LEU A 5 6.18 -6.64 -10.12
N ILE A 6 6.61 -5.53 -9.55
CA ILE A 6 6.31 -4.18 -10.05
C ILE A 6 7.57 -3.70 -10.78
N ARG A 7 7.45 -3.39 -12.05
CA ARG A 7 8.58 -3.04 -12.92
C ARG A 7 8.64 -1.59 -13.28
N GLY A 8 9.84 -1.03 -13.19
CA GLY A 8 10.21 0.21 -13.83
C GLY A 8 9.61 1.48 -13.24
N ALA A 9 9.09 1.41 -12.00
CA ALA A 9 8.55 2.58 -11.33
C ALA A 9 9.63 3.53 -10.82
N LEU A 10 9.34 4.82 -10.79
CA LEU A 10 10.07 5.73 -9.93
C LEU A 10 9.66 5.44 -8.47
N VAL A 11 10.54 4.80 -7.72
CA VAL A 11 10.29 4.49 -6.31
C VAL A 11 10.79 5.64 -5.44
N VAL A 12 9.89 6.17 -4.62
CA VAL A 12 10.22 7.21 -3.65
C VAL A 12 9.93 6.67 -2.26
N ASP A 13 10.97 6.31 -1.55
CA ASP A 13 10.91 5.76 -0.19
C ASP A 13 11.90 6.50 0.70
N PRO A 14 11.43 7.52 1.45
CA PRO A 14 12.33 8.33 2.28
C PRO A 14 13.00 7.55 3.39
N LEU A 15 12.34 6.54 3.95
CA LEU A 15 12.89 5.73 5.05
C LEU A 15 14.16 4.98 4.61
N ASN A 16 14.15 4.43 3.40
CA ASN A 16 15.26 3.66 2.85
C ASN A 16 16.13 4.48 1.89
N HIS A 17 15.92 5.80 1.83
CA HIS A 17 16.67 6.72 0.96
C HIS A 17 16.63 6.34 -0.52
N ILE A 18 15.50 5.87 -1.00
CA ILE A 18 15.29 5.50 -2.41
C ILE A 18 14.54 6.62 -3.12
N HIS A 19 15.09 7.09 -4.22
CA HIS A 19 14.45 8.04 -5.13
C HIS A 19 14.98 7.78 -6.54
N SER A 20 14.62 6.67 -7.12
CA SER A 20 15.09 6.25 -8.42
C SER A 20 14.21 5.17 -9.03
N LYS A 21 14.42 4.90 -10.31
CA LYS A 21 13.72 3.83 -11.03
C LYS A 21 14.17 2.47 -10.49
N LYS A 22 13.22 1.67 -10.03
CA LYS A 22 13.45 0.35 -9.43
C LYS A 22 12.35 -0.62 -9.81
N ASP A 23 12.69 -1.89 -9.67
CA ASP A 23 11.73 -2.98 -9.61
C ASP A 23 11.48 -3.37 -8.15
N ILE A 24 10.27 -3.79 -7.85
CA ILE A 24 9.86 -4.23 -6.50
C ILE A 24 9.31 -5.64 -6.58
N ALA A 25 9.89 -6.53 -5.79
CA ALA A 25 9.46 -7.92 -5.66
C ALA A 25 8.65 -8.12 -4.38
N VAL A 26 7.56 -8.86 -4.49
CA VAL A 26 6.68 -9.19 -3.36
C VAL A 26 6.51 -10.70 -3.25
N ILE A 27 6.69 -11.23 -2.04
CA ILE A 27 6.44 -12.63 -1.67
C ILE A 27 5.68 -12.64 -0.35
N ASP A 28 4.65 -13.46 -0.26
CA ASP A 28 3.85 -13.66 0.96
C ASP A 28 3.37 -12.33 1.60
N GLY A 29 2.92 -11.40 0.76
CA GLY A 29 2.42 -10.12 1.21
C GLY A 29 3.48 -9.13 1.71
N LYS A 30 4.76 -9.43 1.49
CA LYS A 30 5.88 -8.58 1.93
C LYS A 30 6.79 -8.23 0.76
N ILE A 31 7.37 -7.05 0.80
CA ILE A 31 8.44 -6.66 -0.12
C ILE A 31 9.67 -7.48 0.22
N SER A 32 10.10 -8.30 -0.74
CA SER A 32 11.27 -9.16 -0.58
C SER A 32 12.54 -8.55 -1.14
N ASP A 33 12.42 -7.68 -2.15
CA ASP A 33 13.56 -7.02 -2.78
C ASP A 33 13.13 -5.74 -3.49
N ILE A 34 14.02 -4.76 -3.52
CA ILE A 34 13.92 -3.54 -4.33
C ILE A 34 15.26 -3.35 -5.00
N ASN A 35 15.30 -3.43 -6.33
CA ASN A 35 16.56 -3.37 -7.08
C ASN A 35 16.38 -2.68 -8.43
N ASP A 36 17.48 -2.34 -9.09
CA ASP A 36 17.43 -1.68 -10.40
C ASP A 36 16.75 -2.55 -11.45
N GLU A 37 16.99 -3.85 -11.39
CA GLU A 37 16.37 -4.83 -12.26
C GLU A 37 16.21 -6.15 -11.51
N ILE A 38 15.01 -6.73 -11.56
CA ILE A 38 14.71 -8.03 -10.97
C ILE A 38 14.29 -8.99 -12.08
N VAL A 39 15.09 -10.05 -12.30
CA VAL A 39 14.91 -11.04 -13.37
C VAL A 39 14.39 -12.36 -12.81
N LEU A 40 13.44 -12.30 -11.90
CA LEU A 40 12.81 -13.49 -11.32
C LEU A 40 11.40 -13.69 -11.89
N PRO A 41 10.97 -14.96 -12.07
CA PRO A 41 9.61 -15.22 -12.49
C PRO A 41 8.61 -14.78 -11.42
N ALA A 42 7.49 -14.22 -11.83
CA ALA A 42 6.42 -13.77 -10.95
C ALA A 42 5.06 -14.26 -11.44
N LYS A 43 4.17 -14.56 -10.51
CA LYS A 43 2.77 -14.92 -10.82
C LYS A 43 2.03 -13.77 -11.47
N LYS A 44 2.35 -12.54 -11.06
CA LYS A 44 1.77 -11.31 -11.62
C LYS A 44 2.86 -10.26 -11.80
N VAL A 45 2.83 -9.58 -12.92
CA VAL A 45 3.73 -8.46 -13.22
C VAL A 45 2.89 -7.21 -13.48
N ILE A 46 3.26 -6.11 -12.82
CA ILE A 46 2.70 -4.78 -13.08
C ILE A 46 3.78 -3.96 -13.77
N ASP A 47 3.50 -3.51 -14.98
CA ASP A 47 4.33 -2.53 -15.66
C ASP A 47 4.00 -1.14 -15.07
N ALA A 48 4.94 -0.59 -14.36
CA ALA A 48 4.82 0.71 -13.71
C ALA A 48 5.74 1.78 -14.33
N GLU A 49 6.18 1.55 -15.56
CA GLU A 49 6.96 2.54 -16.31
C GLU A 49 6.19 3.87 -16.40
N GLY A 50 6.85 4.97 -16.07
CA GLY A 50 6.24 6.30 -16.02
C GLY A 50 5.37 6.57 -14.81
N LYS A 51 5.25 5.63 -13.89
CA LYS A 51 4.50 5.78 -12.64
C LYS A 51 5.43 6.00 -11.45
N VAL A 52 4.88 6.57 -10.39
CA VAL A 52 5.57 6.76 -9.11
C VAL A 52 4.99 5.77 -8.10
N VAL A 53 5.87 5.07 -7.40
CA VAL A 53 5.49 4.19 -6.28
C VAL A 53 6.00 4.82 -4.99
N ILE A 54 5.10 4.99 -4.05
CA ILE A 54 5.37 5.51 -2.72
C ILE A 54 4.89 4.52 -1.66
N PRO A 55 5.37 4.62 -0.40
CA PRO A 55 4.75 3.90 0.71
C PRO A 55 3.27 4.24 0.82
N GLY A 56 2.47 3.29 1.29
CA GLY A 56 1.04 3.52 1.52
C GLY A 56 0.81 4.71 2.45
N ILE A 57 -0.17 5.52 2.13
CA ILE A 57 -0.52 6.71 2.90
C ILE A 57 -1.05 6.28 4.27
N ILE A 58 -0.59 6.96 5.31
CA ILE A 58 -1.08 6.81 6.69
C ILE A 58 -1.92 8.03 7.02
N ASP A 59 -3.20 7.82 7.30
CA ASP A 59 -4.09 8.88 7.76
C ASP A 59 -4.26 8.77 9.28
N MET A 60 -3.76 9.76 9.99
CA MET A 60 -3.74 9.76 11.46
C MET A 60 -5.02 10.29 12.09
N HIS A 61 -6.00 10.75 11.32
CA HIS A 61 -7.25 11.25 11.85
C HIS A 61 -8.42 10.93 10.92
N THR A 62 -9.12 9.85 11.21
CA THR A 62 -10.28 9.41 10.44
C THR A 62 -11.47 9.10 11.33
N HIS A 63 -12.66 9.03 10.71
CA HIS A 63 -13.90 8.63 11.35
C HIS A 63 -14.57 7.56 10.48
N MET A 64 -13.99 6.37 10.52
CA MET A 64 -14.31 5.29 9.57
C MET A 64 -15.76 4.82 9.62
N ARG A 65 -16.42 4.93 10.77
CA ARG A 65 -17.75 4.38 10.96
C ARG A 65 -18.86 5.42 10.94
N THR A 66 -18.52 6.66 11.20
CA THR A 66 -19.52 7.69 11.53
C THR A 66 -20.29 8.22 10.32
N VAL A 67 -19.74 8.16 9.12
CA VAL A 67 -20.30 8.85 7.95
C VAL A 67 -20.87 7.89 6.90
N LEU A 68 -20.16 6.83 6.55
CA LEU A 68 -20.52 5.98 5.41
C LEU A 68 -20.68 4.50 5.76
N GLY A 69 -20.49 4.13 7.01
CA GLY A 69 -20.38 2.74 7.42
C GLY A 69 -19.04 2.13 7.07
N HIS A 70 -18.63 1.18 7.86
CA HIS A 70 -17.28 0.63 7.89
C HIS A 70 -16.77 0.09 6.53
N LYS A 71 -17.57 -0.72 5.86
CA LYS A 71 -17.13 -1.36 4.59
C LYS A 71 -16.93 -0.36 3.46
N HIS A 72 -17.79 0.63 3.36
CA HIS A 72 -17.68 1.67 2.32
C HIS A 72 -16.49 2.59 2.58
N ALA A 73 -16.28 2.99 3.83
CA ALA A 73 -15.15 3.84 4.20
C ALA A 73 -13.82 3.14 3.89
N GLN A 74 -13.65 1.88 4.27
CA GLN A 74 -12.43 1.12 3.97
C GLN A 74 -12.15 1.03 2.47
N ARG A 75 -13.16 0.75 1.67
CA ARG A 75 -13.01 0.68 0.22
C ARG A 75 -12.60 2.02 -0.39
N MET A 76 -13.22 3.11 0.04
CA MET A 76 -12.91 4.44 -0.47
C MET A 76 -11.49 4.86 -0.16
N ILE A 77 -11.04 4.66 1.08
CA ILE A 77 -9.67 5.04 1.46
C ILE A 77 -8.63 4.16 0.78
N ALA A 78 -8.89 2.87 0.60
CA ALA A 78 -7.99 1.98 -0.13
C ALA A 78 -7.84 2.41 -1.59
N LEU A 79 -8.94 2.78 -2.25
CA LEU A 79 -8.91 3.30 -3.63
C LEU A 79 -8.16 4.64 -3.74
N ALA A 80 -8.12 5.43 -2.66
CA ALA A 80 -7.35 6.67 -2.60
C ALA A 80 -5.87 6.48 -2.23
N GLY A 81 -5.42 5.22 -2.00
CA GLY A 81 -4.04 4.91 -1.64
C GLY A 81 -3.74 4.98 -0.15
N VAL A 82 -4.76 5.11 0.70
CA VAL A 82 -4.59 5.10 2.16
C VAL A 82 -4.54 3.66 2.65
N CYS A 83 -3.44 3.26 3.26
CA CYS A 83 -3.18 1.87 3.69
C CYS A 83 -3.29 1.68 5.20
N THR A 84 -3.19 2.75 5.97
CA THR A 84 -3.27 2.73 7.44
C THR A 84 -4.06 3.93 7.92
N THR A 85 -4.97 3.70 8.85
CA THR A 85 -5.77 4.78 9.45
C THR A 85 -5.81 4.65 10.95
N LEU A 86 -5.91 5.80 11.63
CA LEU A 86 -6.26 5.87 13.04
C LEU A 86 -7.70 6.36 13.14
N ASP A 87 -8.58 5.50 13.64
CA ASP A 87 -9.98 5.84 13.84
C ASP A 87 -10.16 6.61 15.15
N MET A 88 -10.53 7.87 15.02
CA MET A 88 -10.71 8.80 16.13
C MET A 88 -12.19 8.95 16.48
N ALA A 89 -12.49 9.05 17.76
CA ALA A 89 -13.83 9.38 18.25
C ALA A 89 -14.95 8.44 17.78
N GLY A 90 -14.90 7.19 18.19
CA GLY A 90 -15.98 6.22 18.05
C GLY A 90 -16.15 5.41 19.34
N PRO A 91 -17.32 4.81 19.57
CA PRO A 91 -17.46 3.84 20.63
C PRO A 91 -16.45 2.68 20.47
N LEU A 92 -15.78 2.30 21.54
CA LEU A 92 -14.76 1.26 21.51
C LEU A 92 -15.29 -0.06 20.95
N GLU A 93 -16.51 -0.41 21.30
CA GLU A 93 -17.19 -1.62 20.82
C GLU A 93 -17.31 -1.62 19.29
N ASP A 94 -17.66 -0.48 18.71
CA ASP A 94 -17.77 -0.32 17.27
C ASP A 94 -16.42 -0.44 16.58
N ILE A 95 -15.37 0.09 17.18
CA ILE A 95 -14.00 0.00 16.65
C ILE A 95 -13.53 -1.46 16.69
N LEU A 96 -13.73 -2.16 17.80
CA LEU A 96 -13.31 -3.55 17.96
C LEU A 96 -14.05 -4.52 17.01
N THR A 97 -15.32 -4.27 16.73
CA THR A 97 -16.10 -5.10 15.80
C THR A 97 -15.77 -4.84 14.33
N SER A 98 -14.96 -3.83 14.03
CA SER A 98 -14.55 -3.48 12.66
C SER A 98 -13.22 -4.11 12.23
N ILE A 99 -12.56 -4.79 13.14
CA ILE A 99 -11.26 -5.44 12.87
C ILE A 99 -11.45 -6.75 12.10
#